data_02e147a25cfe8420c2bb565255eda95d
#
_entry.id   02e147a25cfe8420c2bb565255eda95d
#
_cell.length_a   1.000
_cell.length_b   1.000
_cell.length_c   1.000
_cell.angle_alpha   90.00
_cell.angle_beta   90.00
_cell.angle_gamma   90.00
#
_symmetry.space_group_name_H-M   'P 1'
#
loop_
_entity.id
_entity.type
_entity.pdbx_description
1 polymer ?
#
loop_
_entity_poly.entity_id
_entity_poly.type
_entity_poly.pdbx_seq_one_letter_code
_entity_poly.pdbx_strand_id
1 'polypeptide(L)'
;KTFTTTISNLQSCTSSTTNKTIYNRINSLKVALLTLLTNNTVNNDIGLGSGVFSYNDDGRTRIIRYPIQKLTMDNRQLMANYVAGLTAKGFTPTPSAFAEAGAYMLGTNTSGTGSGFDNSDASTKITDGTLYQQGAQQTTCAGNGIYLLTDGEPDTSVTATQAQALMNTSLSTTATKVTNCELLPDGDKGALGWGCMANYGQILASN
;
A
#
# COMPACT_ATOMS: atom_id res chain seq x y z
N LYS A 1 -25.91 -2.60 -12.17
CA LYS A 1 -24.99 -1.55 -12.66
C LYS A 1 -23.84 -2.22 -13.40
N THR A 2 -23.44 -1.67 -14.53
CA THR A 2 -22.31 -2.15 -15.32
C THR A 2 -21.10 -1.27 -14.99
N PHE A 3 -19.92 -1.89 -14.80
CA PHE A 3 -18.68 -1.12 -14.65
C PHE A 3 -18.32 -0.46 -15.97
N THR A 4 -18.10 0.84 -15.91
CA THR A 4 -17.60 1.62 -17.05
C THR A 4 -16.31 2.29 -16.63
N THR A 5 -15.18 1.63 -16.90
CA THR A 5 -13.88 2.29 -16.77
C THR A 5 -13.04 1.99 -18.00
N THR A 6 -12.32 3.00 -18.45
CA THR A 6 -11.37 2.87 -19.57
C THR A 6 -9.98 3.09 -19.00
N ILE A 7 -9.07 2.16 -19.25
CA ILE A 7 -7.66 2.34 -18.90
C ILE A 7 -7.09 3.37 -19.88
N SER A 8 -6.79 4.56 -19.37
CA SER A 8 -6.11 5.58 -20.16
C SER A 8 -4.70 5.11 -20.51
N ASN A 9 -4.29 5.35 -21.75
CA ASN A 9 -2.95 5.02 -22.25
C ASN A 9 -2.56 3.53 -22.10
N LEU A 10 -3.51 2.62 -22.30
CA LEU A 10 -3.21 1.20 -22.34
C LEU A 10 -2.28 0.88 -23.52
N GLN A 11 -0.99 0.83 -23.23
CA GLN A 11 0.01 0.39 -24.21
C GLN A 11 0.10 -1.13 -24.19
N SER A 12 -0.17 -1.73 -25.32
CA SER A 12 0.00 -3.16 -25.54
C SER A 12 0.76 -3.39 -26.86
N CYS A 13 1.52 -4.47 -26.91
CA CYS A 13 2.07 -5.00 -28.15
C CYS A 13 1.61 -6.44 -28.32
N THR A 14 1.34 -6.84 -29.55
CA THR A 14 1.00 -8.22 -29.86
C THR A 14 2.28 -8.99 -30.15
N SER A 15 2.51 -10.09 -29.43
CA SER A 15 3.64 -10.97 -29.73
C SER A 15 3.42 -11.61 -31.08
N SER A 16 4.38 -11.44 -31.99
CA SER A 16 4.34 -12.06 -33.35
C SER A 16 4.40 -13.59 -33.34
N THR A 17 4.89 -14.17 -32.23
CA THR A 17 5.04 -15.64 -32.12
C THR A 17 3.84 -16.32 -31.47
N THR A 18 3.07 -15.63 -30.66
CA THR A 18 1.98 -16.25 -29.86
C THR A 18 0.62 -15.62 -30.07
N ASN A 19 0.51 -14.54 -30.84
CA ASN A 19 -0.70 -13.68 -30.94
C ASN A 19 -1.25 -13.23 -29.60
N LYS A 20 -0.40 -13.19 -28.56
CA LYS A 20 -0.78 -12.79 -27.20
C LYS A 20 -0.55 -11.30 -27.02
N THR A 21 -1.55 -10.61 -26.52
CA THR A 21 -1.40 -9.21 -26.08
C THR A 21 -0.51 -9.13 -24.85
N ILE A 22 0.57 -8.36 -24.95
CA ILE A 22 1.52 -8.13 -23.87
C ILE A 22 1.37 -6.67 -23.42
N TYR A 23 1.17 -6.46 -22.14
CA TYR A 23 1.12 -5.15 -21.51
C TYR A 23 2.45 -4.82 -20.84
N ASN A 24 2.79 -3.54 -20.73
CA ASN A 24 3.88 -3.13 -19.83
C ASN A 24 3.47 -3.41 -18.36
N ARG A 25 4.45 -3.38 -17.45
CA ARG A 25 4.24 -3.79 -16.04
C ARG A 25 3.05 -3.08 -15.37
N ILE A 26 2.95 -1.75 -15.49
CA ILE A 26 1.85 -0.99 -14.88
C ILE A 26 0.49 -1.34 -15.50
N ASN A 27 0.43 -1.57 -16.79
CA ASN A 27 -0.81 -1.96 -17.45
C ASN A 27 -1.22 -3.39 -17.12
N SER A 28 -0.25 -4.30 -16.94
CA SER A 28 -0.53 -5.66 -16.44
C SER A 28 -1.11 -5.61 -15.03
N LEU A 29 -0.56 -4.76 -14.16
CA LEU A 29 -1.09 -4.53 -12.82
C LEU A 29 -2.51 -3.96 -12.86
N LYS A 30 -2.75 -2.93 -13.68
CA LYS A 30 -4.09 -2.34 -13.85
C LYS A 30 -5.11 -3.39 -14.30
N VAL A 31 -4.78 -4.18 -15.31
CA VAL A 31 -5.68 -5.23 -15.82
C VAL A 31 -5.99 -6.24 -14.71
N ALA A 32 -5.00 -6.70 -13.96
CA ALA A 32 -5.19 -7.64 -12.87
C ALA A 32 -6.09 -7.07 -11.76
N LEU A 33 -5.82 -5.84 -11.31
CA LEU A 33 -6.61 -5.19 -10.26
C LEU A 33 -8.05 -4.87 -10.73
N LEU A 34 -8.22 -4.42 -11.97
CA LEU A 34 -9.55 -4.19 -12.52
C LEU A 34 -10.33 -5.50 -12.65
N THR A 35 -9.68 -6.59 -13.06
CA THR A 35 -10.31 -7.91 -13.11
C THR A 35 -10.77 -8.34 -11.71
N LEU A 36 -9.95 -8.13 -10.67
CA LEU A 36 -10.32 -8.41 -9.29
C LEU A 36 -11.53 -7.57 -8.84
N LEU A 37 -11.49 -6.26 -9.10
CA LEU A 37 -12.55 -5.33 -8.70
C LEU A 37 -13.87 -5.58 -9.42
N THR A 38 -13.83 -6.07 -10.67
CA THR A 38 -15.04 -6.37 -11.45
C THR A 38 -15.54 -7.80 -11.26
N ASN A 39 -14.79 -8.64 -10.56
CA ASN A 39 -15.17 -10.03 -10.32
C ASN A 39 -16.30 -10.12 -9.29
N ASN A 40 -17.47 -10.57 -9.73
CA ASN A 40 -18.64 -10.72 -8.88
C ASN A 40 -18.54 -11.85 -7.84
N THR A 41 -17.53 -12.74 -7.95
CA THR A 41 -17.31 -13.79 -6.95
C THR A 41 -16.54 -13.27 -5.73
N VAL A 42 -15.90 -12.11 -5.81
CA VAL A 42 -15.28 -11.46 -4.65
C VAL A 42 -16.35 -10.88 -3.77
N ASN A 43 -16.39 -11.34 -2.52
CA ASN A 43 -17.43 -10.97 -1.57
C ASN A 43 -17.43 -9.43 -1.33
N ASN A 44 -18.62 -8.84 -1.34
CA ASN A 44 -18.82 -7.41 -1.07
C ASN A 44 -18.52 -7.01 0.39
N ASP A 45 -18.51 -7.97 1.31
CA ASP A 45 -18.14 -7.71 2.71
C ASP A 45 -16.65 -7.57 2.97
N ILE A 46 -15.83 -7.90 1.99
CA ILE A 46 -14.38 -7.64 2.06
C ILE A 46 -14.15 -6.13 2.09
N GLY A 47 -13.43 -5.67 3.12
CA GLY A 47 -12.91 -4.31 3.18
C GLY A 47 -11.63 -4.19 2.37
N LEU A 48 -11.56 -3.21 1.48
CA LEU A 48 -10.38 -2.91 0.69
C LEU A 48 -10.05 -1.42 0.79
N GLY A 49 -8.82 -1.10 1.16
CA GLY A 49 -8.23 0.22 1.07
C GLY A 49 -7.05 0.22 0.11
N SER A 50 -6.50 1.38 -0.19
CA SER A 50 -5.30 1.46 -1.02
C SER A 50 -4.41 2.63 -0.66
N GLY A 51 -3.11 2.43 -0.89
CA GLY A 51 -2.09 3.44 -0.83
C GLY A 51 -1.14 3.34 -2.01
N VAL A 52 -0.25 4.30 -2.12
CA VAL A 52 0.85 4.30 -3.08
C VAL A 52 2.14 4.68 -2.39
N PHE A 53 3.24 4.05 -2.76
CA PHE A 53 4.56 4.35 -2.21
C PHE A 53 5.44 5.18 -3.16
N SER A 54 5.07 5.27 -4.42
CA SER A 54 5.72 6.11 -5.41
C SER A 54 4.91 7.40 -5.67
N TYR A 55 5.31 8.21 -6.61
CA TYR A 55 4.59 9.44 -6.93
C TYR A 55 3.18 9.15 -7.42
N ASN A 56 2.21 9.86 -6.85
CA ASN A 56 0.90 10.03 -7.46
C ASN A 56 0.92 11.18 -8.47
N ASP A 57 -0.13 11.34 -9.27
CA ASP A 57 -0.21 12.43 -10.27
C ASP A 57 -0.11 13.83 -9.65
N ASP A 58 -0.47 13.97 -8.37
CA ASP A 58 -0.34 15.20 -7.58
C ASP A 58 1.02 15.33 -6.83
N GLY A 59 1.99 14.44 -7.10
CA GLY A 59 3.33 14.47 -6.52
C GLY A 59 3.45 13.89 -5.11
N ARG A 60 2.35 13.39 -4.52
CA ARG A 60 2.36 12.78 -3.19
C ARG A 60 2.92 11.36 -3.23
N THR A 61 3.70 10.98 -2.22
CA THR A 61 4.33 9.67 -2.09
C THR A 61 4.04 9.06 -0.73
N ARG A 62 4.12 7.73 -0.63
CA ARG A 62 3.98 6.98 0.63
C ARG A 62 2.68 7.30 1.37
N ILE A 63 1.59 7.38 0.64
CA ILE A 63 0.30 7.85 1.16
C ILE A 63 -0.74 6.73 1.20
N ILE A 64 -1.63 6.82 2.17
CA ILE A 64 -2.90 6.09 2.13
C ILE A 64 -3.90 6.94 1.34
N ARG A 65 -4.41 6.37 0.26
CA ARG A 65 -5.25 7.09 -0.71
C ARG A 65 -6.74 6.89 -0.48
N TYR A 66 -7.12 5.65 -0.18
CA TYR A 66 -8.50 5.30 0.09
C TYR A 66 -8.60 4.53 1.40
N PRO A 67 -9.53 4.89 2.28
CA PRO A 67 -9.78 4.13 3.50
C PRO A 67 -10.31 2.73 3.15
N ILE A 68 -10.16 1.79 4.09
CA ILE A 68 -10.77 0.47 3.96
C ILE A 68 -12.28 0.62 4.00
N GLN A 69 -12.92 0.18 2.93
CA GLN A 69 -14.37 0.20 2.77
C GLN A 69 -14.84 -1.12 2.14
N LYS A 70 -16.05 -1.55 2.48
CA LYS A 70 -16.68 -2.72 1.84
C LYS A 70 -16.70 -2.56 0.32
N LEU A 71 -16.49 -3.64 -0.40
CA LEU A 71 -16.49 -3.68 -1.85
C LEU A 71 -17.92 -3.62 -2.42
N THR A 72 -18.68 -2.60 -2.00
CA THR A 72 -19.95 -2.26 -2.67
C THR A 72 -19.72 -1.87 -4.12
N MET A 73 -20.74 -1.87 -4.93
CA MET A 73 -20.63 -1.51 -6.35
C MET A 73 -20.03 -0.10 -6.55
N ASP A 74 -20.42 0.86 -5.71
CA ASP A 74 -19.94 2.23 -5.81
C ASP A 74 -18.46 2.34 -5.39
N ASN A 75 -18.05 1.64 -4.32
CA ASN A 75 -16.65 1.61 -3.89
C ASN A 75 -15.77 0.87 -4.90
N ARG A 76 -16.25 -0.21 -5.52
CA ARG A 76 -15.54 -0.88 -6.62
C ARG A 76 -15.32 0.07 -7.80
N GLN A 77 -16.31 0.87 -8.15
CA GLN A 77 -16.19 1.84 -9.24
C GLN A 77 -15.17 2.95 -8.91
N LEU A 78 -15.19 3.47 -7.67
CA LEU A 78 -14.19 4.45 -7.21
C LEU A 78 -12.77 3.89 -7.31
N MET A 79 -12.55 2.68 -6.79
CA MET A 79 -11.26 2.02 -6.85
C MET A 79 -10.83 1.68 -8.28
N ALA A 80 -11.76 1.25 -9.12
CA ALA A 80 -11.48 0.97 -10.54
C ALA A 80 -11.04 2.23 -11.29
N ASN A 81 -11.69 3.35 -11.06
CA ASN A 81 -11.30 4.63 -11.66
C ASN A 81 -9.89 5.05 -11.23
N TYR A 82 -9.59 4.89 -9.94
CA TYR A 82 -8.26 5.17 -9.41
C TYR A 82 -7.19 4.26 -10.04
N VAL A 83 -7.40 2.95 -10.05
CA VAL A 83 -6.47 1.98 -10.66
C VAL A 83 -6.24 2.28 -12.13
N ALA A 84 -7.29 2.63 -12.87
CA ALA A 84 -7.17 2.99 -14.29
C ALA A 84 -6.27 4.21 -14.50
N GLY A 85 -6.29 5.18 -13.59
CA GLY A 85 -5.47 6.40 -13.63
C GLY A 85 -4.02 6.24 -13.13
N LEU A 86 -3.63 5.11 -12.52
CA LEU A 86 -2.27 4.92 -12.00
C LEU A 86 -1.21 5.11 -13.09
N THR A 87 -0.11 5.78 -12.73
CA THR A 87 1.06 5.96 -13.60
C THR A 87 2.31 5.43 -12.91
N ALA A 88 3.23 4.86 -13.69
CA ALA A 88 4.52 4.42 -13.16
C ALA A 88 5.46 5.63 -13.07
N LYS A 89 5.70 6.11 -11.86
CA LYS A 89 6.58 7.26 -11.58
C LYS A 89 7.29 7.08 -10.23
N GLY A 90 8.47 7.70 -10.13
CA GLY A 90 9.19 7.91 -8.87
C GLY A 90 10.01 6.72 -8.42
N PHE A 91 10.19 6.64 -7.13
CA PHE A 91 11.11 5.73 -6.44
C PHE A 91 10.35 4.58 -5.76
N THR A 92 11.10 3.68 -5.10
CA THR A 92 10.55 2.49 -4.46
C THR A 92 10.79 2.52 -2.93
N PRO A 93 10.25 3.50 -2.18
CA PRO A 93 10.44 3.62 -0.72
C PRO A 93 9.54 2.63 0.05
N THR A 94 9.66 1.33 -0.27
CA THR A 94 8.78 0.27 0.24
C THR A 94 8.73 0.19 1.76
N PRO A 95 9.86 0.29 2.52
CA PRO A 95 9.81 0.19 3.97
C PRO A 95 9.02 1.32 4.64
N SER A 96 9.15 2.56 4.15
CA SER A 96 8.37 3.67 4.69
C SER A 96 6.88 3.59 4.32
N ALA A 97 6.57 3.13 3.11
CA ALA A 97 5.19 2.88 2.72
C ALA A 97 4.54 1.76 3.55
N PHE A 98 5.33 0.73 3.93
CA PHE A 98 4.86 -0.33 4.81
C PHE A 98 4.62 0.19 6.24
N ALA A 99 5.48 1.09 6.74
CA ALA A 99 5.26 1.78 8.02
C ALA A 99 3.94 2.59 8.00
N GLU A 100 3.68 3.28 6.88
CA GLU A 100 2.45 4.07 6.70
C GLU A 100 1.21 3.18 6.68
N ALA A 101 1.26 2.06 5.95
CA ALA A 101 0.17 1.09 5.91
C ALA A 101 -0.09 0.48 7.30
N GLY A 102 0.97 0.15 8.05
CA GLY A 102 0.84 -0.34 9.43
C GLY A 102 0.24 0.69 10.37
N ALA A 103 0.67 1.96 10.28
CA ALA A 103 0.09 3.06 11.06
C ALA A 103 -1.42 3.20 10.78
N TYR A 104 -1.82 3.10 9.51
CA TYR A 104 -3.23 3.11 9.14
C TYR A 104 -3.99 1.92 9.73
N MET A 105 -3.42 0.71 9.67
CA MET A 105 -4.06 -0.47 10.26
C MET A 105 -4.25 -0.34 11.77
N LEU A 106 -3.29 0.28 12.46
CA LEU A 106 -3.34 0.51 13.91
C LEU A 106 -4.17 1.75 14.34
N GLY A 107 -4.54 2.62 13.41
CA GLY A 107 -5.21 3.89 13.74
C GLY A 107 -4.27 4.89 14.42
N THR A 108 -2.99 4.83 14.10
CA THR A 108 -1.95 5.74 14.61
C THR A 108 -1.48 6.70 13.51
N ASN A 109 -0.30 7.22 13.58
CA ASN A 109 0.34 8.01 12.52
C ASN A 109 1.81 7.65 12.38
N THR A 110 2.44 8.16 11.35
CA THR A 110 3.89 8.26 11.21
C THR A 110 4.30 9.73 11.28
N SER A 111 5.55 10.00 11.65
CA SER A 111 6.10 11.36 11.65
C SER A 111 7.59 11.35 11.35
N GLY A 112 8.10 12.46 10.80
CA GLY A 112 9.52 12.62 10.47
C GLY A 112 9.82 12.34 9.00
N THR A 113 11.11 12.25 8.69
CA THR A 113 11.58 12.08 7.31
C THR A 113 11.06 10.79 6.71
N GLY A 114 10.40 10.90 5.58
CA GLY A 114 9.83 9.77 4.85
C GLY A 114 8.39 9.43 5.23
N SER A 115 7.78 10.13 6.21
CA SER A 115 6.35 10.01 6.52
C SER A 115 5.49 10.46 5.34
N GLY A 116 4.41 9.73 5.10
CA GLY A 116 3.36 10.06 4.15
C GLY A 116 2.07 10.55 4.81
N PHE A 117 2.03 10.55 6.15
CA PHE A 117 0.83 10.83 6.93
C PHE A 117 0.18 12.15 6.53
N ASP A 118 0.93 13.26 6.55
CA ASP A 118 0.38 14.60 6.27
C ASP A 118 -0.23 14.70 4.87
N ASN A 119 0.33 13.99 3.91
CA ASN A 119 -0.08 13.96 2.51
C ASN A 119 -1.14 12.89 2.20
N SER A 120 -1.43 11.99 3.11
CA SER A 120 -2.49 11.00 2.97
C SER A 120 -3.86 11.66 2.91
N ASP A 121 -4.80 10.99 2.24
CA ASP A 121 -6.14 11.55 2.02
C ASP A 121 -6.86 11.82 3.35
N ALA A 122 -7.57 12.94 3.42
CA ALA A 122 -8.30 13.33 4.63
C ALA A 122 -9.35 12.29 5.04
N SER A 123 -9.93 11.59 4.07
CA SER A 123 -10.90 10.51 4.34
C SER A 123 -10.31 9.30 5.05
N THR A 124 -8.97 9.21 5.12
CA THR A 124 -8.25 8.14 5.84
C THR A 124 -7.93 8.50 7.28
N LYS A 125 -8.21 9.73 7.69
CA LYS A 125 -7.89 10.29 9.01
C LYS A 125 -9.13 10.47 9.87
N ILE A 126 -8.95 10.49 11.20
CA ILE A 126 -10.01 10.91 12.11
C ILE A 126 -10.32 12.41 11.94
N THR A 127 -11.44 12.85 12.49
CA THR A 127 -12.00 14.19 12.22
C THR A 127 -11.05 15.36 12.52
N ASP A 128 -10.18 15.23 13.54
CA ASP A 128 -9.19 16.26 13.89
C ASP A 128 -7.90 16.19 13.06
N GLY A 129 -7.77 15.16 12.22
CA GLY A 129 -6.63 14.98 11.33
C GLY A 129 -5.32 14.55 12.00
N THR A 130 -5.32 14.20 13.29
CA THR A 130 -4.11 13.87 14.04
C THR A 130 -3.67 12.43 13.92
N LEU A 131 -4.59 11.52 13.62
CA LEU A 131 -4.35 10.08 13.47
C LEU A 131 -5.07 9.55 12.24
N TYR A 132 -4.65 8.39 11.80
CA TYR A 132 -5.47 7.61 10.85
C TYR A 132 -6.74 7.09 11.53
N GLN A 133 -7.79 6.91 10.74
CA GLN A 133 -8.87 6.01 11.11
C GLN A 133 -8.29 4.59 11.19
N GLN A 134 -8.64 3.85 12.22
CA GLN A 134 -8.17 2.47 12.34
C GLN A 134 -8.69 1.62 11.19
N GLY A 135 -7.77 1.15 10.34
CA GLY A 135 -8.11 0.33 9.19
C GLY A 135 -8.43 -1.13 9.56
N ALA A 136 -7.75 -1.67 10.58
CA ALA A 136 -7.95 -3.03 11.03
C ALA A 136 -9.32 -3.21 11.70
N GLN A 137 -10.02 -4.28 11.32
CA GLN A 137 -11.25 -4.70 11.99
C GLN A 137 -10.90 -5.30 13.36
N GLN A 138 -11.57 -4.84 14.41
CA GLN A 138 -11.36 -5.30 15.79
C GLN A 138 -12.28 -6.47 16.19
N THR A 139 -12.84 -7.17 15.23
CA THR A 139 -13.71 -8.33 15.51
C THR A 139 -12.88 -9.60 15.61
N THR A 140 -13.22 -10.48 16.53
CA THR A 140 -12.47 -11.71 16.90
C THR A 140 -12.13 -12.63 15.73
N CYS A 141 -12.84 -12.54 14.60
CA CYS A 141 -12.63 -13.39 13.43
C CYS A 141 -12.28 -12.57 12.16
N ALA A 142 -11.93 -11.30 12.29
CA ALA A 142 -11.57 -10.50 11.12
C ALA A 142 -10.13 -10.81 10.70
N GLY A 143 -9.95 -11.31 9.50
CA GLY A 143 -8.64 -11.38 8.85
C GLY A 143 -8.24 -10.00 8.35
N ASN A 144 -7.18 -9.43 8.92
CA ASN A 144 -6.60 -8.17 8.47
C ASN A 144 -5.27 -8.44 7.76
N GLY A 145 -4.94 -7.66 6.75
CA GLY A 145 -3.68 -7.82 6.03
C GLY A 145 -3.26 -6.60 5.23
N ILE A 146 -1.96 -6.48 5.01
CA ILE A 146 -1.34 -5.52 4.12
C ILE A 146 -0.73 -6.28 2.96
N TYR A 147 -1.10 -5.92 1.74
CA TYR A 147 -0.56 -6.50 0.52
C TYR A 147 0.27 -5.45 -0.23
N LEU A 148 1.56 -5.69 -0.36
CA LEU A 148 2.48 -4.83 -1.09
C LEU A 148 2.74 -5.39 -2.50
N LEU A 149 2.52 -4.53 -3.49
CA LEU A 149 2.86 -4.82 -4.88
C LEU A 149 4.04 -3.93 -5.28
N THR A 150 5.17 -4.54 -5.58
CA THR A 150 6.37 -3.86 -6.05
C THR A 150 6.98 -4.63 -7.21
N ASP A 151 7.71 -3.94 -8.08
CA ASP A 151 8.41 -4.54 -9.22
C ASP A 151 9.92 -4.67 -8.97
N GLY A 152 10.38 -4.32 -7.77
CA GLY A 152 11.81 -4.35 -7.47
C GLY A 152 12.18 -4.15 -6.00
N GLU A 153 13.45 -4.00 -5.77
CA GLU A 153 14.02 -3.72 -4.45
C GLU A 153 13.70 -2.29 -4.00
N PRO A 154 13.63 -2.06 -2.67
CA PRO A 154 13.54 -0.72 -2.12
C PRO A 154 14.72 0.13 -2.57
N ASP A 155 14.45 1.39 -2.86
CA ASP A 155 15.51 2.37 -3.09
C ASP A 155 16.03 2.99 -1.78
N THR A 156 17.08 3.78 -1.90
CA THR A 156 17.73 4.44 -0.78
C THR A 156 17.12 5.81 -0.43
N SER A 157 15.99 6.18 -1.00
CA SER A 157 15.32 7.47 -0.73
C SER A 157 14.87 7.60 0.73
N VAL A 158 14.71 6.46 1.41
CA VAL A 158 14.51 6.35 2.85
C VAL A 158 15.47 5.30 3.40
N THR A 159 16.32 5.69 4.33
CA THR A 159 17.27 4.76 4.96
C THR A 159 16.54 3.76 5.89
N ALA A 160 17.18 2.62 6.16
CA ALA A 160 16.66 1.63 7.11
C ALA A 160 16.37 2.26 8.51
N THR A 161 17.24 3.16 8.98
CA THR A 161 17.06 3.89 10.25
C THR A 161 15.82 4.81 10.21
N GLN A 162 15.61 5.51 9.10
CA GLN A 162 14.41 6.34 8.93
C GLN A 162 13.13 5.49 8.88
N ALA A 163 13.15 4.39 8.13
CA ALA A 163 12.03 3.46 8.08
C ALA A 163 11.71 2.86 9.45
N GLN A 164 12.75 2.46 10.21
CA GLN A 164 12.61 2.00 11.59
C GLN A 164 11.98 3.05 12.51
N ALA A 165 12.39 4.31 12.38
CA ALA A 165 11.81 5.40 13.15
C ALA A 165 10.31 5.59 12.84
N LEU A 166 9.91 5.53 11.57
CA LEU A 166 8.50 5.60 11.16
C LEU A 166 7.68 4.43 11.73
N MET A 167 8.20 3.20 11.62
CA MET A 167 7.57 2.01 12.19
C MET A 167 7.41 2.14 13.71
N ASN A 168 8.45 2.61 14.39
CA ASN A 168 8.41 2.81 15.84
C ASN A 168 7.47 3.94 16.28
N THR A 169 7.30 4.98 15.45
CA THR A 169 6.30 6.02 15.70
C THR A 169 4.89 5.43 15.57
N SER A 170 4.63 4.65 14.55
CA SER A 170 3.33 3.98 14.36
C SER A 170 2.98 3.01 15.49
N LEU A 171 4.00 2.43 16.13
CA LEU A 171 3.86 1.55 17.31
C LEU A 171 3.88 2.34 18.64
N SER A 172 3.51 3.61 18.64
CA SER A 172 3.64 4.51 19.81
C SER A 172 2.99 3.97 21.08
N THR A 173 1.91 3.23 20.93
CA THR A 173 1.12 2.67 22.07
C THR A 173 1.55 1.28 22.49
N THR A 174 2.48 0.63 21.76
CA THR A 174 2.94 -0.72 22.08
C THR A 174 4.29 -0.71 22.82
N ALA A 175 4.49 -1.66 23.73
CA ALA A 175 5.78 -1.85 24.39
C ALA A 175 6.84 -2.40 23.45
N THR A 176 6.42 -3.18 22.46
CA THR A 176 7.34 -3.81 21.48
C THR A 176 7.67 -2.84 20.37
N LYS A 177 8.95 -2.67 20.10
CA LYS A 177 9.48 -1.80 19.05
C LYS A 177 10.27 -2.61 18.03
N VAL A 178 10.38 -2.07 16.83
CA VAL A 178 11.29 -2.60 15.80
C VAL A 178 12.72 -2.32 16.24
N THR A 179 13.45 -3.36 16.57
CA THR A 179 14.83 -3.25 17.09
C THR A 179 15.87 -3.77 16.12
N ASN A 180 15.47 -4.59 15.16
CA ASN A 180 16.41 -5.29 14.30
C ASN A 180 16.04 -5.09 12.82
N CYS A 181 16.81 -4.24 12.15
CA CYS A 181 16.67 -3.94 10.74
C CYS A 181 17.70 -4.66 9.85
N GLU A 182 18.68 -5.32 10.47
CA GLU A 182 19.85 -5.87 9.78
C GLU A 182 19.73 -7.36 9.44
N LEU A 183 18.73 -8.06 9.95
CA LEU A 183 18.68 -9.51 9.83
C LEU A 183 17.86 -9.99 8.63
N LEU A 184 18.53 -10.14 7.50
CA LEU A 184 18.26 -11.21 6.56
C LEU A 184 19.50 -12.13 6.54
N PRO A 185 19.31 -13.47 6.45
CA PRO A 185 20.40 -14.44 6.54
C PRO A 185 21.51 -14.31 5.50
N ASP A 186 21.29 -13.55 4.46
CA ASP A 186 22.18 -13.35 3.30
C ASP A 186 22.96 -12.03 3.29
N GLY A 187 22.97 -11.30 4.41
CA GLY A 187 23.97 -10.25 4.72
C GLY A 187 23.87 -8.94 3.93
N ASP A 188 23.22 -8.90 2.80
CA ASP A 188 23.34 -7.78 1.85
C ASP A 188 22.15 -6.79 1.84
N LYS A 189 21.07 -7.10 2.48
CA LYS A 189 19.80 -6.37 2.31
C LYS A 189 19.27 -5.62 3.53
N GLY A 190 20.00 -5.63 4.62
CA GLY A 190 19.69 -4.86 5.82
C GLY A 190 19.62 -3.36 5.56
N ALA A 191 20.52 -2.86 4.70
CA ALA A 191 20.60 -1.44 4.32
C ALA A 191 19.33 -0.93 3.62
N LEU A 192 18.54 -1.79 2.98
CA LEU A 192 17.32 -1.45 2.25
C LEU A 192 16.04 -1.54 3.12
N GLY A 193 16.16 -1.92 4.39
CA GLY A 193 15.05 -1.94 5.35
C GLY A 193 14.14 -3.16 5.29
N TRP A 194 14.50 -4.23 4.57
CA TRP A 194 13.73 -5.48 4.56
C TRP A 194 13.63 -6.14 5.94
N GLY A 195 14.74 -6.12 6.71
CA GLY A 195 14.75 -6.61 8.09
C GLY A 195 13.78 -5.85 8.99
N CYS A 196 13.70 -4.51 8.83
CA CYS A 196 12.73 -3.69 9.53
C CYS A 196 11.29 -4.13 9.20
N MET A 197 10.98 -4.32 7.92
CA MET A 197 9.65 -4.72 7.47
C MET A 197 9.25 -6.10 8.03
N ALA A 198 10.17 -7.08 8.02
CA ALA A 198 9.93 -8.40 8.56
C ALA A 198 9.62 -8.35 10.07
N ASN A 199 10.44 -7.62 10.84
CA ASN A 199 10.24 -7.46 12.28
C ASN A 199 8.95 -6.68 12.59
N TYR A 200 8.69 -5.61 11.86
CA TYR A 200 7.47 -4.83 12.01
C TYR A 200 6.22 -5.66 11.67
N GLY A 201 6.26 -6.45 10.60
CA GLY A 201 5.17 -7.35 10.22
C GLY A 201 4.86 -8.38 11.31
N GLN A 202 5.88 -8.94 11.98
CA GLN A 202 5.69 -9.83 13.11
C GLN A 202 5.01 -9.14 14.30
N ILE A 203 5.41 -7.90 14.59
CA ILE A 203 4.79 -7.09 15.65
C ILE A 203 3.32 -6.81 15.31
N LEU A 204 3.03 -6.39 14.07
CA LEU A 204 1.65 -6.14 13.63
C LEU A 204 0.76 -7.39 13.73
N ALA A 205 1.31 -8.56 13.42
CA ALA A 205 0.57 -9.83 13.48
C ALA A 205 0.31 -10.32 14.91
N SER A 206 1.03 -9.80 15.91
CA SER A 206 0.90 -10.17 17.33
C SER A 206 0.03 -9.20 18.14
N ASN A 207 -0.37 -8.08 17.56
CA ASN A 207 -1.26 -7.09 18.16
C ASN A 207 -2.70 -7.30 17.68
#